data_3a4c5ac9633f1cccee27b5dd4ba8dfec
#
_entry.id   3a4c5ac9633f1cccee27b5dd4ba8dfec
#
_cell.length_a   1.000
_cell.length_b   1.000
_cell.length_c   1.000
_cell.angle_alpha   90.00
_cell.angle_beta   90.00
_cell.angle_gamma   90.00
#
_symmetry.space_group_name_H-M   'P 1'
#
loop_
_entity.id
_entity.type
_entity.pdbx_description
1 polymer ?
#
loop_
_entity_poly.entity_id
_entity_poly.type
_entity_poly.pdbx_seq_one_letter_code
_entity_poly.pdbx_strand_id
1 'polypeptide(L)'
;FSPRFAIPGLSRLDDRDVRLMLLHDQATDSESDQRVGDVRLMMPFTVEKPGFSVGPNIIRAWVNPYGPSGVPIIERREAHQIIDDVYSTIALGCVALPKVLVFPDVPSDGPAVSLLRSVAIGNGLPIAMTQTVKRPVLNAWQDSEMYFHEALSGHHRRNYNRLFRQLGERGDLQYQIARSPDDVRLAMEEFLLLENRGWKGEKRSSLASDRYRGAFAREAINNLAQQDKCRIHALTLDGDVIASLIVLVEANRAWTWKTAYDESLRQFSPGTLLMMRATETLLDDPNVVFADSCALPDHPVMTRLWTETRDMTTLVVGVDPQLETEVRKAASQIELYSQTRNLAKQMRDRLRTMVKRR
;
A
#
# COMPACT_ATOMS: atom_id res chain seq x y z
N PHE A 1 -4.44 7.11 5.23
CA PHE A 1 -4.37 8.22 4.25
C PHE A 1 -3.69 9.45 4.86
N SER A 2 -2.35 9.49 4.90
CA SER A 2 -1.70 10.77 5.17
C SER A 2 -2.08 11.75 4.06
N PRO A 3 -2.60 12.95 4.35
CA PRO A 3 -2.89 13.96 3.33
C PRO A 3 -1.66 14.28 2.47
N ARG A 4 -0.47 14.19 3.05
CA ARG A 4 0.81 14.44 2.36
C ARG A 4 1.15 13.41 1.28
N PHE A 5 0.56 12.21 1.35
CA PHE A 5 0.66 11.19 0.31
C PHE A 5 -0.58 11.15 -0.59
N ALA A 6 -1.76 11.36 0.00
CA ALA A 6 -3.03 11.26 -0.72
C ALA A 6 -3.24 12.44 -1.69
N ILE A 7 -3.00 13.70 -1.26
CA ILE A 7 -3.22 14.88 -2.08
C ILE A 7 -2.36 14.86 -3.36
N PRO A 8 -1.04 14.63 -3.32
CA PRO A 8 -0.25 14.47 -4.53
C PRO A 8 -0.75 13.34 -5.44
N GLY A 9 -1.24 12.25 -4.86
CA GLY A 9 -1.82 11.14 -5.62
C GLY A 9 -3.09 11.52 -6.35
N LEU A 10 -4.01 12.19 -5.68
CA LEU A 10 -5.26 12.68 -6.26
C LEU A 10 -5.01 13.70 -7.37
N SER A 11 -4.11 14.67 -7.15
CA SER A 11 -3.89 15.75 -8.09
C SER A 11 -3.06 15.36 -9.33
N ARG A 12 -2.25 14.28 -9.25
CA ARG A 12 -1.30 13.94 -10.32
C ARG A 12 -1.53 12.60 -11.00
N LEU A 13 -2.18 11.65 -10.31
CA LEU A 13 -2.27 10.27 -10.81
C LEU A 13 -3.67 9.85 -11.21
N ASP A 14 -4.68 10.58 -10.79
CA ASP A 14 -6.06 10.19 -11.01
C ASP A 14 -6.79 11.26 -11.81
N ASP A 15 -7.33 10.86 -12.97
CA ASP A 15 -8.16 11.68 -13.86
C ASP A 15 -9.66 11.45 -13.64
N ARG A 16 -10.03 10.51 -12.74
CA ARG A 16 -11.41 10.22 -12.39
C ARG A 16 -11.99 11.33 -11.52
N ASP A 17 -13.32 11.44 -11.50
CA ASP A 17 -14.07 12.28 -10.56
C ASP A 17 -13.97 11.69 -9.14
N VAL A 18 -12.86 11.97 -8.46
CA VAL A 18 -12.68 11.56 -7.05
C VAL A 18 -13.32 12.60 -6.16
N ARG A 19 -14.31 12.14 -5.41
CA ARG A 19 -15.07 12.93 -4.43
C ARG A 19 -14.56 12.64 -3.03
N LEU A 20 -14.85 13.55 -2.11
CA LEU A 20 -14.49 13.40 -0.70
C LEU A 20 -15.75 13.30 0.15
N MET A 21 -15.92 12.19 0.85
CA MET A 21 -16.92 12.05 1.90
C MET A 21 -16.33 12.54 3.20
N LEU A 22 -16.96 13.51 3.81
CA LEU A 22 -16.62 14.08 5.11
C LEU A 22 -17.83 13.99 6.02
N LEU A 23 -17.64 13.44 7.21
CA LEU A 23 -18.55 13.59 8.33
C LEU A 23 -17.85 14.46 9.37
N HIS A 24 -18.50 15.51 9.81
CA HIS A 24 -17.97 16.43 10.83
C HIS A 24 -19.06 16.77 11.83
N ASP A 25 -18.68 17.13 13.04
CA ASP A 25 -19.61 17.64 14.04
C ASP A 25 -20.24 18.94 13.57
N GLN A 26 -21.48 19.22 14.02
CA GLN A 26 -22.06 20.54 13.79
C GLN A 26 -21.21 21.59 14.50
N ALA A 27 -20.89 22.66 13.80
CA ALA A 27 -20.24 23.80 14.43
C ALA A 27 -21.19 24.31 15.55
N THR A 28 -20.72 24.33 16.78
CA THR A 28 -21.43 25.05 17.86
C THR A 28 -21.31 26.52 17.54
N ASP A 29 -22.46 27.16 17.29
CA ASP A 29 -22.58 28.60 17.09
C ASP A 29 -22.03 29.34 18.33
N SER A 30 -20.78 29.71 18.27
CA SER A 30 -20.25 30.81 19.06
C SER A 30 -19.87 31.93 18.09
N GLU A 31 -20.47 33.09 18.29
CA GLU A 31 -20.56 34.25 17.39
C GLU A 31 -19.23 34.88 16.90
N SER A 32 -18.10 34.20 16.95
CA SER A 32 -16.81 34.83 16.60
C SER A 32 -15.75 33.96 15.91
N ASP A 33 -16.01 32.67 15.63
CA ASP A 33 -14.99 31.85 14.96
C ASP A 33 -15.68 30.78 14.09
N GLN A 34 -15.49 30.85 12.77
CA GLN A 34 -15.89 29.79 11.82
C GLN A 34 -15.05 28.53 12.06
N ARG A 35 -15.22 27.86 13.21
CA ARG A 35 -14.62 26.56 13.45
C ARG A 35 -15.45 25.54 12.67
N VAL A 36 -14.85 25.02 11.60
CA VAL A 36 -15.30 23.77 11.01
C VAL A 36 -15.27 22.73 12.12
N GLY A 37 -16.41 22.09 12.42
CA GLY A 37 -16.46 21.03 13.45
C GLY A 37 -15.41 19.95 13.19
N ASP A 38 -15.03 19.22 14.22
CA ASP A 38 -14.03 18.16 14.12
C ASP A 38 -14.44 17.11 13.06
N VAL A 39 -13.48 16.76 12.20
CA VAL A 39 -13.70 15.75 11.15
C VAL A 39 -13.71 14.36 11.79
N ARG A 40 -14.86 13.69 11.73
CA ARG A 40 -15.12 12.37 12.32
C ARG A 40 -14.82 11.21 11.34
N LEU A 41 -15.09 11.45 10.05
CA LEU A 41 -14.77 10.51 8.98
C LEU A 41 -14.26 11.26 7.75
N MET A 42 -13.26 10.68 7.11
CA MET A 42 -12.77 11.13 5.79
C MET A 42 -12.55 9.93 4.89
N MET A 43 -13.21 9.90 3.73
CA MET A 43 -13.06 8.88 2.72
C MET A 43 -13.12 9.46 1.33
N PRO A 44 -11.99 9.56 0.62
CA PRO A 44 -12.00 9.78 -0.82
C PRO A 44 -12.67 8.59 -1.53
N PHE A 45 -13.50 8.85 -2.55
CA PHE A 45 -14.20 7.79 -3.26
C PHE A 45 -14.49 8.16 -4.73
N THR A 46 -14.77 7.14 -5.53
CA THR A 46 -15.31 7.29 -6.89
C THR A 46 -16.70 6.67 -6.96
N VAL A 47 -17.52 7.16 -7.90
CA VAL A 47 -18.76 6.49 -8.30
C VAL A 47 -18.51 5.80 -9.64
N GLU A 48 -18.55 4.49 -9.66
CA GLU A 48 -18.20 3.71 -10.84
C GLU A 48 -19.03 2.42 -10.91
N LYS A 49 -18.95 1.71 -12.04
CA LYS A 49 -19.49 0.34 -12.15
C LYS A 49 -18.44 -0.66 -11.69
N PRO A 50 -18.82 -1.78 -11.03
CA PRO A 50 -17.87 -2.77 -10.57
C PRO A 50 -17.24 -3.57 -11.72
N GLY A 51 -16.02 -4.03 -11.53
CA GLY A 51 -15.33 -4.99 -12.37
C GLY A 51 -15.26 -4.61 -13.85
N PHE A 52 -15.96 -5.36 -14.71
CA PHE A 52 -16.02 -5.12 -16.15
C PHE A 52 -17.06 -4.04 -16.55
N SER A 53 -17.38 -3.13 -15.67
CA SER A 53 -18.39 -2.08 -15.86
C SER A 53 -19.80 -2.63 -16.06
N VAL A 54 -20.10 -3.78 -15.47
CA VAL A 54 -21.41 -4.44 -15.51
C VAL A 54 -22.04 -4.43 -14.12
N GLY A 55 -23.29 -3.98 -14.01
CA GLY A 55 -24.03 -3.95 -12.76
C GLY A 55 -24.40 -2.53 -12.31
N PRO A 56 -24.92 -2.38 -11.09
CA PRO A 56 -25.26 -1.08 -10.52
C PRO A 56 -24.03 -0.24 -10.27
N ASN A 57 -24.21 1.09 -10.20
CA ASN A 57 -23.16 1.97 -9.72
C ASN A 57 -22.86 1.68 -8.25
N ILE A 58 -21.59 1.80 -7.89
CA ILE A 58 -21.08 1.62 -6.55
C ILE A 58 -20.33 2.86 -6.09
N ILE A 59 -20.27 3.08 -4.78
CA ILE A 59 -19.30 3.94 -4.13
C ILE A 59 -18.06 3.10 -3.89
N ARG A 60 -16.94 3.42 -4.51
CA ARG A 60 -15.69 2.74 -4.29
C ARG A 60 -14.73 3.63 -3.51
N ALA A 61 -14.35 3.22 -2.31
CA ALA A 61 -13.29 3.91 -1.58
C ALA A 61 -12.04 4.02 -2.46
N TRP A 62 -11.50 5.23 -2.56
CA TRP A 62 -10.37 5.50 -3.43
C TRP A 62 -9.08 4.90 -2.85
N VAL A 63 -8.35 4.23 -3.69
CA VAL A 63 -7.00 3.74 -3.37
C VAL A 63 -6.03 4.41 -4.31
N ASN A 64 -5.01 5.05 -3.75
CA ASN A 64 -3.90 5.55 -4.54
C ASN A 64 -3.29 4.37 -5.33
N PRO A 65 -3.02 4.48 -6.64
CA PRO A 65 -2.39 3.43 -7.44
C PRO A 65 -1.08 2.86 -6.86
N TYR A 66 -0.45 3.63 -5.97
CA TYR A 66 0.75 3.25 -5.22
C TYR A 66 0.51 3.14 -3.71
N GLY A 67 -0.74 3.21 -3.27
CA GLY A 67 -1.11 3.11 -1.86
C GLY A 67 -1.31 1.66 -1.41
N PRO A 68 -1.06 1.35 -0.12
CA PRO A 68 -1.15 -0.02 0.38
C PRO A 68 -2.58 -0.49 0.67
N SER A 69 -3.55 0.41 0.85
CA SER A 69 -4.89 0.06 1.34
C SER A 69 -5.93 1.15 1.07
N GLY A 70 -7.21 0.76 0.94
CA GLY A 70 -8.38 1.62 0.80
C GLY A 70 -9.17 1.85 2.11
N VAL A 71 -8.53 1.70 3.27
CA VAL A 71 -9.19 1.92 4.57
C VAL A 71 -9.52 3.40 4.77
N PRO A 72 -10.78 3.79 5.06
CA PRO A 72 -11.14 5.17 5.39
C PRO A 72 -10.51 5.61 6.72
N ILE A 73 -10.37 6.92 6.89
CA ILE A 73 -10.02 7.50 8.19
C ILE A 73 -11.31 7.68 8.98
N ILE A 74 -11.34 7.08 10.16
CA ILE A 74 -12.51 7.11 11.06
C ILE A 74 -12.00 7.47 12.44
N GLU A 75 -12.62 8.45 13.07
CA GLU A 75 -12.31 8.76 14.46
C GLU A 75 -12.65 7.56 15.36
N ARG A 76 -11.79 7.32 16.36
CA ARG A 76 -11.96 6.18 17.27
C ARG A 76 -13.16 6.37 18.22
N ARG A 77 -13.40 7.62 18.64
CA ARG A 77 -14.55 7.92 19.50
C ARG A 77 -15.85 7.74 18.70
N GLU A 78 -16.79 7.02 19.29
CA GLU A 78 -18.11 6.78 18.68
C GLU A 78 -18.07 6.20 17.27
N ALA A 79 -16.99 5.45 16.95
CA ALA A 79 -16.74 4.94 15.60
C ALA A 79 -17.91 4.12 15.02
N HIS A 80 -18.64 3.39 15.87
CA HIS A 80 -19.88 2.68 15.50
C HIS A 80 -20.97 3.64 15.03
N GLN A 81 -21.21 4.72 15.77
CA GLN A 81 -22.21 5.72 15.43
C GLN A 81 -21.85 6.43 14.12
N ILE A 82 -20.58 6.78 13.94
CA ILE A 82 -20.08 7.41 12.71
C ILE A 82 -20.39 6.56 11.48
N ILE A 83 -20.17 5.25 11.54
CA ILE A 83 -20.46 4.36 10.41
C ILE A 83 -21.95 4.15 10.23
N ASP A 84 -22.70 4.07 11.32
CA ASP A 84 -24.17 3.97 11.28
C ASP A 84 -24.81 5.20 10.62
N ASP A 85 -24.34 6.39 10.97
CA ASP A 85 -24.77 7.66 10.36
C ASP A 85 -24.46 7.71 8.86
N VAL A 86 -23.27 7.23 8.45
CA VAL A 86 -22.91 7.15 7.02
C VAL A 86 -23.84 6.20 6.27
N TYR A 87 -24.08 5.01 6.81
CA TYR A 87 -24.96 4.03 6.16
C TYR A 87 -26.39 4.54 6.08
N SER A 88 -26.91 5.09 7.16
CA SER A 88 -28.27 5.63 7.24
C SER A 88 -28.46 6.83 6.30
N THR A 89 -27.50 7.76 6.24
CA THR A 89 -27.57 8.94 5.37
C THR A 89 -27.62 8.53 3.89
N ILE A 90 -26.83 7.54 3.50
CA ILE A 90 -26.84 7.03 2.11
C ILE A 90 -28.12 6.23 1.83
N ALA A 91 -28.56 5.40 2.80
CA ALA A 91 -29.79 4.60 2.69
C ALA A 91 -31.04 5.46 2.48
N LEU A 92 -31.17 6.55 3.26
CA LEU A 92 -32.28 7.51 3.18
C LEU A 92 -32.29 8.33 1.89
N GLY A 93 -31.19 8.31 1.12
CA GLY A 93 -31.08 9.09 -0.12
C GLY A 93 -30.94 10.60 0.11
N CYS A 94 -30.53 11.02 1.31
CA CYS A 94 -30.22 12.44 1.62
C CYS A 94 -29.12 12.99 0.70
N VAL A 95 -28.29 12.10 0.16
CA VAL A 95 -27.28 12.38 -0.86
C VAL A 95 -27.53 11.48 -2.08
N ALA A 96 -27.42 12.02 -3.29
CA ALA A 96 -27.64 11.29 -4.54
C ALA A 96 -26.45 10.37 -4.84
N LEU A 97 -26.24 9.35 -4.00
CA LEU A 97 -25.16 8.37 -4.10
C LEU A 97 -25.69 6.94 -4.27
N PRO A 98 -24.90 6.05 -4.92
CA PRO A 98 -25.23 4.62 -4.95
C PRO A 98 -25.29 4.02 -3.55
N LYS A 99 -26.14 2.99 -3.38
CA LYS A 99 -26.38 2.32 -2.09
C LYS A 99 -25.46 1.10 -1.85
N VAL A 100 -24.46 0.89 -2.66
CA VAL A 100 -23.46 -0.19 -2.48
C VAL A 100 -22.08 0.45 -2.33
N LEU A 101 -21.43 0.18 -1.19
CA LEU A 101 -20.09 0.64 -0.85
C LEU A 101 -19.08 -0.49 -1.06
N VAL A 102 -17.91 -0.14 -1.57
CA VAL A 102 -16.80 -1.07 -1.81
C VAL A 102 -15.53 -0.50 -1.18
N PHE A 103 -14.89 -1.29 -0.32
CA PHE A 103 -13.64 -0.98 0.34
C PHE A 103 -12.55 -1.94 -0.17
N PRO A 104 -11.77 -1.55 -1.19
CA PRO A 104 -10.78 -2.41 -1.81
C PRO A 104 -9.48 -2.50 -1.00
N ASP A 105 -8.78 -3.62 -1.16
CA ASP A 105 -7.45 -3.84 -0.60
C ASP A 105 -7.36 -3.55 0.90
N VAL A 106 -8.31 -4.08 1.67
CA VAL A 106 -8.39 -3.90 3.12
C VAL A 106 -7.96 -5.18 3.85
N PRO A 107 -7.28 -5.05 5.01
CA PRO A 107 -6.99 -6.21 5.85
C PRO A 107 -8.27 -6.85 6.36
N SER A 108 -8.45 -8.15 6.13
CA SER A 108 -9.70 -8.85 6.50
C SER A 108 -9.98 -8.87 8.01
N ASP A 109 -8.89 -8.85 8.82
CA ASP A 109 -8.86 -8.82 10.28
C ASP A 109 -8.65 -7.41 10.85
N GLY A 110 -8.61 -6.39 9.98
CA GLY A 110 -8.32 -5.00 10.39
C GLY A 110 -9.45 -4.39 11.21
N PRO A 111 -9.14 -3.49 12.17
CA PRO A 111 -10.14 -2.87 13.05
C PRO A 111 -11.20 -2.10 12.27
N ALA A 112 -10.84 -1.43 11.17
CA ALA A 112 -11.80 -0.73 10.33
C ALA A 112 -12.76 -1.69 9.62
N VAL A 113 -12.27 -2.82 9.11
CA VAL A 113 -13.12 -3.84 8.47
C VAL A 113 -14.05 -4.48 9.49
N SER A 114 -13.54 -4.79 10.69
CA SER A 114 -14.34 -5.32 11.79
C SER A 114 -15.46 -4.34 12.20
N LEU A 115 -15.14 -3.05 12.28
CA LEU A 115 -16.11 -2.00 12.56
C LEU A 115 -17.18 -1.90 11.46
N LEU A 116 -16.78 -1.75 10.20
CA LEU A 116 -17.70 -1.64 9.06
C LEU A 116 -18.66 -2.85 8.99
N ARG A 117 -18.12 -4.04 9.23
CA ARG A 117 -18.93 -5.28 9.25
C ARG A 117 -19.86 -5.37 10.46
N SER A 118 -19.38 -5.02 11.66
CA SER A 118 -20.21 -5.12 12.88
C SER A 118 -21.42 -4.19 12.80
N VAL A 119 -21.24 -2.96 12.29
CA VAL A 119 -22.35 -2.03 12.08
C VAL A 119 -23.30 -2.54 11.00
N ALA A 120 -22.79 -3.05 9.89
CA ALA A 120 -23.63 -3.62 8.83
C ALA A 120 -24.46 -4.82 9.35
N ILE A 121 -23.83 -5.75 10.06
CA ILE A 121 -24.52 -6.92 10.64
C ILE A 121 -25.57 -6.48 11.67
N GLY A 122 -25.22 -5.53 12.55
CA GLY A 122 -26.15 -5.00 13.55
C GLY A 122 -27.42 -4.40 12.96
N ASN A 123 -27.31 -3.83 11.75
CA ASN A 123 -28.44 -3.23 11.01
C ASN A 123 -29.10 -4.21 10.00
N GLY A 124 -28.71 -5.47 9.97
CA GLY A 124 -29.24 -6.45 9.01
C GLY A 124 -28.89 -6.15 7.55
N LEU A 125 -27.80 -5.43 7.32
CA LEU A 125 -27.37 -5.04 5.98
C LEU A 125 -26.57 -6.14 5.28
N PRO A 126 -26.74 -6.35 3.97
CA PRO A 126 -26.01 -7.35 3.23
C PRO A 126 -24.52 -6.97 3.07
N ILE A 127 -23.67 -7.94 3.29
CA ILE A 127 -22.22 -7.82 3.13
C ILE A 127 -21.67 -8.97 2.29
N ALA A 128 -20.63 -8.71 1.52
CA ALA A 128 -19.83 -9.73 0.86
C ALA A 128 -18.34 -9.37 0.95
N MET A 129 -17.49 -10.39 0.97
CA MET A 129 -16.04 -10.25 0.89
C MET A 129 -15.54 -11.06 -0.30
N THR A 130 -14.62 -10.48 -1.08
CA THR A 130 -13.97 -11.21 -2.18
C THR A 130 -12.97 -12.24 -1.62
N GLN A 131 -12.46 -13.12 -2.48
CA GLN A 131 -11.40 -14.04 -2.10
C GLN A 131 -10.21 -13.29 -1.51
N THR A 132 -9.70 -13.78 -0.39
CA THR A 132 -8.54 -13.21 0.27
C THR A 132 -7.25 -13.52 -0.47
N VAL A 133 -6.32 -12.56 -0.43
CA VAL A 133 -4.95 -12.74 -0.91
C VAL A 133 -3.98 -12.48 0.23
N LYS A 134 -2.96 -13.33 0.35
CA LYS A 134 -1.95 -13.21 1.40
C LYS A 134 -0.89 -12.19 1.05
N ARG A 135 -0.62 -11.25 1.95
CA ARG A 135 0.45 -10.27 1.83
C ARG A 135 1.49 -10.53 2.91
N PRO A 136 2.77 -10.67 2.55
CA PRO A 136 3.83 -10.80 3.56
C PRO A 136 3.89 -9.58 4.47
N VAL A 137 4.01 -9.82 5.76
CA VAL A 137 4.13 -8.79 6.81
C VAL A 137 5.23 -9.19 7.78
N LEU A 138 5.68 -8.25 8.59
CA LEU A 138 6.67 -8.42 9.63
C LEU A 138 6.08 -7.93 10.95
N ASN A 139 5.99 -8.81 11.94
CA ASN A 139 5.73 -8.43 13.32
C ASN A 139 7.09 -8.25 14.02
N ALA A 140 7.39 -7.03 14.47
CA ALA A 140 8.70 -6.66 14.97
C ALA A 140 8.78 -6.83 16.51
N TRP A 141 8.63 -8.05 17.02
CA TRP A 141 8.75 -8.39 18.44
C TRP A 141 9.95 -9.26 18.80
N GLN A 142 10.70 -9.70 17.81
CA GLN A 142 11.93 -10.48 17.99
C GLN A 142 13.12 -9.63 17.59
N ASP A 143 14.29 -9.92 18.15
CA ASP A 143 15.54 -9.38 17.60
C ASP A 143 15.82 -9.97 16.22
N SER A 144 16.62 -9.26 15.44
CA SER A 144 16.88 -9.58 14.04
C SER A 144 17.60 -10.93 13.87
N GLU A 145 18.49 -11.30 14.78
CA GLU A 145 19.25 -12.57 14.70
C GLU A 145 18.31 -13.78 14.90
N MET A 146 17.46 -13.73 15.91
CA MET A 146 16.47 -14.76 16.19
C MET A 146 15.47 -14.88 15.04
N TYR A 147 14.96 -13.76 14.55
CA TYR A 147 14.02 -13.74 13.43
C TYR A 147 14.59 -14.46 12.20
N PHE A 148 15.80 -14.09 11.75
CA PHE A 148 16.39 -14.72 10.57
C PHE A 148 16.81 -16.16 10.80
N HIS A 149 17.05 -16.54 12.06
CA HIS A 149 17.32 -17.93 12.38
C HIS A 149 16.07 -18.80 12.14
N GLU A 150 14.91 -18.30 12.45
CA GLU A 150 13.62 -18.99 12.27
C GLU A 150 13.10 -18.88 10.83
N ALA A 151 13.13 -17.67 10.24
CA ALA A 151 12.57 -17.42 8.92
C ALA A 151 13.38 -18.01 7.76
N LEU A 152 14.72 -18.12 7.90
CA LEU A 152 15.60 -18.55 6.84
C LEU A 152 16.33 -19.87 7.17
N SER A 153 16.31 -20.80 6.22
CA SER A 153 17.15 -21.99 6.34
C SER A 153 18.65 -21.62 6.42
N GLY A 154 19.45 -22.43 7.11
CA GLY A 154 20.89 -22.22 7.20
C GLY A 154 21.58 -22.12 5.82
N HIS A 155 21.04 -22.79 4.79
CA HIS A 155 21.52 -22.64 3.42
C HIS A 155 21.31 -21.22 2.88
N HIS A 156 20.11 -20.67 3.04
CA HIS A 156 19.82 -19.30 2.58
C HIS A 156 20.65 -18.25 3.31
N ARG A 157 20.78 -18.36 4.65
CA ARG A 157 21.62 -17.45 5.44
C ARG A 157 23.08 -17.47 4.97
N ARG A 158 23.68 -18.67 4.81
CA ARG A 158 25.05 -18.80 4.28
C ARG A 158 25.19 -18.23 2.88
N ASN A 159 24.20 -18.45 2.02
CA ASN A 159 24.22 -17.90 0.66
C ASN A 159 24.17 -16.38 0.66
N TYR A 160 23.31 -15.75 1.46
CA TYR A 160 23.24 -14.29 1.55
C TYR A 160 24.53 -13.68 2.10
N ASN A 161 25.09 -14.26 3.17
CA ASN A 161 26.36 -13.82 3.72
C ASN A 161 27.51 -13.96 2.70
N ARG A 162 27.51 -15.03 1.89
CA ARG A 162 28.46 -15.20 0.79
C ARG A 162 28.31 -14.12 -0.27
N LEU A 163 27.07 -13.84 -0.70
CA LEU A 163 26.80 -12.82 -1.71
C LEU A 163 27.19 -11.42 -1.21
N PHE A 164 26.88 -11.10 0.05
CA PHE A 164 27.25 -9.83 0.67
C PHE A 164 28.78 -9.65 0.71
N ARG A 165 29.51 -10.69 1.12
CA ARG A 165 30.99 -10.67 1.10
C ARG A 165 31.55 -10.51 -0.33
N GLN A 166 31.04 -11.30 -1.29
CA GLN A 166 31.49 -11.21 -2.68
C GLN A 166 31.21 -9.85 -3.32
N LEU A 167 30.16 -9.19 -2.90
CA LEU A 167 29.86 -7.82 -3.34
C LEU A 167 30.84 -6.82 -2.70
N GLY A 168 31.17 -6.99 -1.40
CA GLY A 168 32.17 -6.18 -0.69
C GLY A 168 33.61 -6.40 -1.18
N GLU A 169 33.92 -7.57 -1.78
CA GLU A 169 35.23 -7.82 -2.43
C GLU A 169 35.43 -6.99 -3.73
N ARG A 170 34.37 -6.33 -4.22
CA ARG A 170 34.39 -5.51 -5.43
C ARG A 170 34.64 -4.03 -5.17
N GLY A 171 34.48 -3.58 -3.94
CA GLY A 171 34.64 -2.19 -3.55
C GLY A 171 34.13 -1.91 -2.16
N ASP A 172 34.11 -0.65 -1.78
CA ASP A 172 33.57 -0.20 -0.48
C ASP A 172 32.05 -0.32 -0.47
N LEU A 173 31.54 -1.43 0.10
CA LEU A 173 30.12 -1.71 0.23
C LEU A 173 29.58 -1.15 1.54
N GLN A 174 28.67 -0.17 1.46
CA GLN A 174 28.07 0.45 2.63
C GLN A 174 26.54 0.34 2.62
N TYR A 175 25.93 0.32 3.81
CA TYR A 175 24.51 0.45 4.00
C TYR A 175 24.21 1.80 4.66
N GLN A 176 23.30 2.56 4.07
CA GLN A 176 22.96 3.91 4.49
C GLN A 176 21.45 4.10 4.60
N ILE A 177 21.02 5.01 5.45
CA ILE A 177 19.61 5.37 5.64
C ILE A 177 19.50 6.90 5.59
N ALA A 178 18.88 7.42 4.54
CA ALA A 178 18.49 8.82 4.45
C ALA A 178 17.21 9.04 5.29
N ARG A 179 17.26 10.00 6.20
CA ARG A 179 16.16 10.31 7.13
C ARG A 179 15.84 11.81 7.19
N SER A 180 16.85 12.67 7.14
CA SER A 180 16.59 14.11 7.08
C SER A 180 15.87 14.48 5.78
N PRO A 181 15.04 15.54 5.77
CA PRO A 181 14.35 15.97 4.55
C PRO A 181 15.28 16.19 3.35
N ASP A 182 16.47 16.75 3.58
CA ASP A 182 17.43 16.99 2.50
C ASP A 182 18.07 15.71 2.00
N ASP A 183 18.46 14.79 2.89
CA ASP A 183 19.02 13.50 2.51
C ASP A 183 17.98 12.66 1.75
N VAL A 184 16.72 12.63 2.24
CA VAL A 184 15.63 11.92 1.57
C VAL A 184 15.37 12.51 0.17
N ARG A 185 15.45 13.82 0.02
CA ARG A 185 15.28 14.48 -1.29
C ARG A 185 16.37 14.04 -2.27
N LEU A 186 17.62 13.97 -1.85
CA LEU A 186 18.73 13.51 -2.69
C LEU A 186 18.59 12.01 -3.01
N ALA A 187 18.38 11.17 -2.00
CA ALA A 187 18.21 9.73 -2.16
C ALA A 187 16.99 9.37 -3.03
N MET A 188 15.94 10.23 -3.05
CA MET A 188 14.80 10.04 -3.94
C MET A 188 15.17 10.23 -5.42
N GLU A 189 16.02 11.19 -5.76
CA GLU A 189 16.50 11.35 -7.14
C GLU A 189 17.39 10.18 -7.55
N GLU A 190 18.27 9.71 -6.68
CA GLU A 190 19.07 8.50 -6.92
C GLU A 190 18.20 7.26 -7.14
N PHE A 191 17.13 7.09 -6.30
CA PHE A 191 16.16 6.03 -6.48
C PHE A 191 15.49 6.10 -7.86
N LEU A 192 15.05 7.28 -8.29
CA LEU A 192 14.37 7.48 -9.57
C LEU A 192 15.29 7.17 -10.74
N LEU A 193 16.56 7.58 -10.67
CA LEU A 193 17.58 7.26 -11.67
C LEU A 193 17.84 5.76 -11.73
N LEU A 194 18.02 5.10 -10.58
CA LEU A 194 18.27 3.67 -10.48
C LEU A 194 17.07 2.86 -11.01
N GLU A 195 15.84 3.20 -10.61
CA GLU A 195 14.62 2.54 -11.09
C GLU A 195 14.45 2.68 -12.61
N ASN A 196 14.84 3.83 -13.16
CA ASN A 196 14.68 4.11 -14.59
C ASN A 196 15.77 3.45 -15.45
N ARG A 197 16.96 3.16 -14.92
CA ARG A 197 18.02 2.40 -15.62
C ARG A 197 17.69 0.91 -15.75
N GLY A 198 16.84 0.35 -14.85
CA GLY A 198 16.47 -1.05 -14.85
C GLY A 198 15.30 -1.40 -15.79
N TRP A 199 14.84 -2.67 -15.75
CA TRP A 199 13.76 -3.20 -16.58
C TRP A 199 12.45 -2.40 -16.49
N LYS A 200 12.24 -1.67 -15.39
CA LYS A 200 11.05 -0.81 -15.21
C LYS A 200 11.11 0.41 -16.13
N GLY A 201 12.29 0.99 -16.35
CA GLY A 201 12.50 2.04 -17.32
C GLY A 201 12.32 1.54 -18.76
N GLU A 202 12.92 0.40 -19.12
CA GLU A 202 12.74 -0.23 -20.43
C GLU A 202 11.26 -0.50 -20.76
N LYS A 203 10.46 -0.89 -19.73
CA LYS A 203 9.01 -1.11 -19.87
C LYS A 203 8.15 0.14 -19.69
N ARG A 204 8.76 1.31 -19.52
CA ARG A 204 8.10 2.58 -19.21
C ARG A 204 7.16 2.48 -17.98
N SER A 205 7.52 1.66 -17.01
CA SER A 205 6.77 1.42 -15.77
C SER A 205 7.46 2.01 -14.52
N SER A 206 8.66 2.59 -14.67
CA SER A 206 9.32 3.35 -13.60
C SER A 206 8.56 4.62 -13.27
N LEU A 207 8.74 5.15 -12.06
CA LEU A 207 8.14 6.43 -11.67
C LEU A 207 8.63 7.56 -12.57
N ALA A 208 9.91 7.59 -12.92
CA ALA A 208 10.53 8.62 -13.74
C ALA A 208 10.13 8.57 -15.23
N SER A 209 9.61 7.45 -15.73
CA SER A 209 9.20 7.31 -17.13
C SER A 209 7.91 8.07 -17.49
N ASP A 210 7.23 8.65 -16.52
CA ASP A 210 6.05 9.49 -16.67
C ASP A 210 6.15 10.71 -15.77
N ARG A 211 5.93 11.92 -16.34
CA ARG A 211 6.11 13.19 -15.62
C ARG A 211 5.22 13.31 -14.39
N TYR A 212 3.99 12.82 -14.46
CA TYR A 212 3.03 12.92 -13.36
C TYR A 212 3.37 11.95 -12.23
N ARG A 213 3.79 10.71 -12.57
CA ARG A 213 4.27 9.74 -11.60
C ARG A 213 5.55 10.20 -10.90
N GLY A 214 6.50 10.75 -11.65
CA GLY A 214 7.72 11.31 -11.09
C GLY A 214 7.45 12.52 -10.18
N ALA A 215 6.55 13.43 -10.59
CA ALA A 215 6.15 14.55 -9.77
C ALA A 215 5.41 14.13 -8.50
N PHE A 216 4.48 13.17 -8.61
CA PHE A 216 3.81 12.57 -7.45
C PHE A 216 4.82 12.01 -6.45
N ALA A 217 5.75 11.21 -6.92
CA ALA A 217 6.70 10.53 -6.05
C ALA A 217 7.58 11.53 -5.29
N ARG A 218 8.13 12.53 -5.98
CA ARG A 218 8.94 13.60 -5.36
C ARG A 218 8.14 14.36 -4.31
N GLU A 219 6.95 14.82 -4.67
CA GLU A 219 6.09 15.62 -3.78
C GLU A 219 5.66 14.81 -2.55
N ALA A 220 5.16 13.59 -2.75
CA ALA A 220 4.70 12.75 -1.65
C ALA A 220 5.83 12.38 -0.69
N ILE A 221 6.98 11.96 -1.21
CA ILE A 221 8.13 11.56 -0.39
C ILE A 221 8.72 12.75 0.35
N ASN A 222 8.92 13.90 -0.31
CA ASN A 222 9.39 15.11 0.36
C ASN A 222 8.42 15.59 1.45
N ASN A 223 7.11 15.59 1.18
CA ASN A 223 6.12 15.97 2.16
C ASN A 223 6.09 15.04 3.39
N LEU A 224 6.33 13.75 3.20
CA LEU A 224 6.42 12.77 4.29
C LEU A 224 7.74 12.93 5.07
N ALA A 225 8.85 13.18 4.39
CA ALA A 225 10.15 13.41 5.02
C ALA A 225 10.14 14.61 5.97
N GLN A 226 9.40 15.69 5.64
CA GLN A 226 9.22 16.86 6.52
C GLN A 226 8.59 16.51 7.88
N GLN A 227 7.99 15.33 8.03
CA GLN A 227 7.38 14.84 9.27
C GLN A 227 8.07 13.60 9.84
N ASP A 228 9.29 13.30 9.40
CA ASP A 228 10.01 12.07 9.75
C ASP A 228 9.21 10.76 9.44
N LYS A 229 8.38 10.80 8.36
CA LYS A 229 7.54 9.69 7.94
C LYS A 229 8.05 8.96 6.70
N CYS A 230 9.27 9.23 6.29
CA CYS A 230 9.92 8.55 5.17
C CYS A 230 11.39 8.29 5.50
N ARG A 231 11.86 7.11 5.14
CA ARG A 231 13.26 6.72 5.15
C ARG A 231 13.61 6.09 3.81
N ILE A 232 14.80 6.37 3.30
CA ILE A 232 15.31 5.68 2.10
C ILE A 232 16.57 4.92 2.50
N HIS A 233 16.46 3.60 2.42
CA HIS A 233 17.55 2.68 2.68
C HIS A 233 18.31 2.44 1.38
N ALA A 234 19.62 2.44 1.41
CA ALA A 234 20.47 2.21 0.24
C ALA A 234 21.63 1.27 0.55
N LEU A 235 22.00 0.45 -0.44
CA LEU A 235 23.33 -0.14 -0.54
C LEU A 235 24.12 0.64 -1.57
N THR A 236 25.33 1.06 -1.20
CA THR A 236 26.27 1.75 -2.09
C THR A 236 27.53 0.90 -2.28
N LEU A 237 28.13 0.97 -3.46
CA LEU A 237 29.41 0.36 -3.78
C LEU A 237 30.31 1.44 -4.37
N ASP A 238 31.44 1.74 -3.73
CA ASP A 238 32.34 2.84 -4.08
C ASP A 238 31.62 4.19 -4.21
N GLY A 239 30.57 4.41 -3.40
CA GLY A 239 29.77 5.63 -3.38
C GLY A 239 28.56 5.60 -4.34
N ASP A 240 28.49 4.70 -5.30
CA ASP A 240 27.37 4.56 -6.23
C ASP A 240 26.22 3.75 -5.61
N VAL A 241 24.96 4.22 -5.70
CA VAL A 241 23.79 3.51 -5.23
C VAL A 241 23.49 2.32 -6.13
N ILE A 242 23.63 1.10 -5.58
CA ILE A 242 23.37 -0.16 -6.29
C ILE A 242 22.04 -0.81 -5.93
N ALA A 243 21.44 -0.45 -4.80
CA ALA A 243 20.07 -0.81 -4.44
C ALA A 243 19.48 0.26 -3.53
N SER A 244 18.19 0.54 -3.70
CA SER A 244 17.46 1.54 -2.91
C SER A 244 16.04 1.07 -2.59
N LEU A 245 15.60 1.32 -1.36
CA LEU A 245 14.28 0.96 -0.82
C LEU A 245 13.67 2.16 -0.11
N ILE A 246 12.49 2.56 -0.51
CA ILE A 246 11.71 3.59 0.16
C ILE A 246 10.80 2.94 1.20
N VAL A 247 10.93 3.36 2.45
CA VAL A 247 10.12 2.93 3.59
C VAL A 247 9.31 4.11 4.10
N LEU A 248 8.00 3.94 4.16
CA LEU A 248 7.09 4.91 4.76
C LEU A 248 6.81 4.49 6.20
N VAL A 249 6.72 5.46 7.11
CA VAL A 249 6.49 5.20 8.53
C VAL A 249 5.35 6.08 9.03
N GLU A 250 4.42 5.49 9.77
CA GLU A 250 3.33 6.21 10.42
C GLU A 250 3.03 5.55 11.77
N ALA A 251 3.04 6.33 12.83
CA ALA A 251 2.96 5.84 14.20
C ALA A 251 4.01 4.72 14.43
N ASN A 252 3.59 3.53 14.81
CA ASN A 252 4.47 2.38 15.06
C ASN A 252 4.46 1.36 13.91
N ARG A 253 4.17 1.80 12.67
CA ARG A 253 4.07 0.93 11.50
C ARG A 253 4.95 1.42 10.37
N ALA A 254 5.48 0.47 9.60
CA ALA A 254 6.26 0.73 8.40
C ALA A 254 5.65 0.06 7.16
N TRP A 255 5.94 0.61 6.00
CA TRP A 255 5.55 0.06 4.69
C TRP A 255 6.76 0.10 3.77
N THR A 256 7.19 -1.06 3.25
CA THR A 256 8.24 -1.12 2.23
C THR A 256 7.64 -0.81 0.87
N TRP A 257 7.66 0.48 0.52
CA TRP A 257 6.84 1.01 -0.58
C TRP A 257 7.39 0.66 -1.96
N LYS A 258 8.65 0.94 -2.23
CA LYS A 258 9.27 0.70 -3.53
C LYS A 258 10.74 0.34 -3.42
N THR A 259 11.17 -0.59 -4.27
CA THR A 259 12.55 -1.05 -4.37
C THR A 259 13.06 -0.93 -5.80
N ALA A 260 14.30 -0.49 -5.94
CA ALA A 260 15.08 -0.49 -7.17
C ALA A 260 16.48 -1.07 -6.91
N TYR A 261 17.11 -1.66 -7.92
CA TYR A 261 18.47 -2.15 -7.83
C TYR A 261 19.16 -2.17 -9.20
N ASP A 262 20.48 -2.15 -9.21
CA ASP A 262 21.30 -2.28 -10.42
C ASP A 262 21.28 -3.71 -10.95
N GLU A 263 20.69 -3.91 -12.12
CA GLU A 263 20.53 -5.22 -12.75
C GLU A 263 21.85 -5.78 -13.28
N SER A 264 22.86 -4.96 -13.51
CA SER A 264 24.19 -5.43 -13.88
C SER A 264 24.82 -6.28 -12.76
N LEU A 265 24.41 -6.01 -11.51
CA LEU A 265 24.84 -6.72 -10.30
C LEU A 265 23.85 -7.82 -9.84
N ARG A 266 22.87 -8.20 -10.70
CA ARG A 266 21.81 -9.19 -10.35
C ARG A 266 22.33 -10.51 -9.79
N GLN A 267 23.54 -10.94 -10.20
CA GLN A 267 24.17 -12.16 -9.70
C GLN A 267 24.47 -12.12 -8.20
N PHE A 268 24.60 -10.93 -7.62
CA PHE A 268 24.79 -10.71 -6.18
C PHE A 268 23.48 -10.42 -5.45
N SER A 269 22.36 -10.32 -6.18
CA SER A 269 21.03 -10.06 -5.60
C SER A 269 20.98 -8.81 -4.71
N PRO A 270 21.47 -7.62 -5.12
CA PRO A 270 21.60 -6.45 -4.24
C PRO A 270 20.26 -5.99 -3.65
N GLY A 271 19.15 -6.11 -4.38
CA GLY A 271 17.81 -5.82 -3.85
C GLY A 271 17.38 -6.74 -2.69
N THR A 272 17.78 -8.03 -2.72
CA THR A 272 17.53 -8.96 -1.62
C THR A 272 18.42 -8.64 -0.41
N LEU A 273 19.69 -8.35 -0.64
CA LEU A 273 20.64 -7.97 0.41
C LEU A 273 20.19 -6.68 1.10
N LEU A 274 19.75 -5.68 0.34
CA LEU A 274 19.16 -4.45 0.89
C LEU A 274 17.91 -4.75 1.74
N MET A 275 17.00 -5.60 1.25
CA MET A 275 15.79 -5.95 1.98
C MET A 275 16.12 -6.66 3.31
N MET A 276 17.15 -7.50 3.35
CA MET A 276 17.60 -8.10 4.61
C MET A 276 18.09 -7.05 5.60
N ARG A 277 18.97 -6.12 5.17
CA ARG A 277 19.45 -5.04 6.02
C ARG A 277 18.32 -4.12 6.50
N ALA A 278 17.38 -3.82 5.62
CA ALA A 278 16.19 -3.04 6.01
C ALA A 278 15.31 -3.81 7.01
N THR A 279 15.18 -5.14 6.86
CA THR A 279 14.45 -5.98 7.82
C THR A 279 15.14 -5.99 9.19
N GLU A 280 16.47 -6.13 9.25
CA GLU A 280 17.25 -5.99 10.50
C GLU A 280 16.92 -4.63 11.17
N THR A 281 17.04 -3.54 10.43
CA THR A 281 16.75 -2.20 10.95
C THR A 281 15.32 -2.05 11.44
N LEU A 282 14.33 -2.65 10.77
CA LEU A 282 12.92 -2.57 11.18
C LEU A 282 12.64 -3.42 12.44
N LEU A 283 13.33 -4.54 12.62
CA LEU A 283 13.24 -5.37 13.82
C LEU A 283 13.90 -4.72 15.03
N ASP A 284 15.03 -4.04 14.80
CA ASP A 284 15.82 -3.40 15.85
C ASP A 284 15.32 -1.97 16.20
N ASP A 285 14.35 -1.41 15.43
CA ASP A 285 13.75 -0.10 15.71
C ASP A 285 12.61 -0.25 16.75
N PRO A 286 12.77 0.20 18.00
CA PRO A 286 11.75 0.06 19.04
C PRO A 286 10.45 0.81 18.74
N ASN A 287 10.45 1.70 17.75
CA ASN A 287 9.28 2.45 17.33
C ASN A 287 8.49 1.73 16.23
N VAL A 288 8.96 0.59 15.73
CA VAL A 288 8.28 -0.21 14.71
C VAL A 288 7.81 -1.51 15.33
N VAL A 289 6.51 -1.72 15.42
CA VAL A 289 5.92 -2.99 15.89
C VAL A 289 5.38 -3.84 14.75
N PHE A 290 5.19 -3.25 13.57
CA PHE A 290 4.62 -3.93 12.42
C PHE A 290 5.10 -3.30 11.11
N ALA A 291 5.45 -4.14 10.13
CA ALA A 291 5.71 -3.67 8.77
C ALA A 291 4.91 -4.46 7.72
N ASP A 292 4.38 -3.73 6.74
CA ASP A 292 3.67 -4.27 5.56
C ASP A 292 4.61 -4.22 4.35
N SER A 293 4.75 -5.34 3.66
CA SER A 293 5.61 -5.42 2.49
C SER A 293 5.11 -4.62 1.28
N CYS A 294 3.85 -4.22 1.25
CA CYS A 294 3.16 -3.71 0.05
C CYS A 294 3.32 -4.63 -1.18
N ALA A 295 3.79 -5.84 -0.98
CA ALA A 295 4.08 -6.78 -2.05
C ALA A 295 2.80 -7.44 -2.58
N LEU A 296 2.86 -7.80 -3.86
CA LEU A 296 1.85 -8.69 -4.44
C LEU A 296 1.99 -10.10 -3.81
N PRO A 297 0.92 -10.90 -3.82
CA PRO A 297 1.01 -12.32 -3.45
C PRO A 297 2.13 -13.02 -4.23
N ASP A 298 2.78 -13.97 -3.60
CA ASP A 298 3.86 -14.78 -4.19
C ASP A 298 5.10 -13.98 -4.64
N HIS A 299 5.34 -12.82 -4.04
CA HIS A 299 6.55 -12.03 -4.32
C HIS A 299 7.80 -12.82 -3.90
N PRO A 300 8.72 -13.18 -4.83
CA PRO A 300 9.74 -14.21 -4.61
C PRO A 300 10.75 -13.88 -3.49
N VAL A 301 10.97 -12.61 -3.20
CA VAL A 301 11.84 -12.16 -2.12
C VAL A 301 11.05 -12.03 -0.82
N MET A 302 9.92 -11.32 -0.84
CA MET A 302 9.18 -10.98 0.38
C MET A 302 8.57 -12.22 1.05
N THR A 303 7.99 -13.15 0.30
CA THR A 303 7.44 -14.41 0.84
C THR A 303 8.50 -15.33 1.45
N ARG A 304 9.77 -15.12 1.11
CA ARG A 304 10.88 -15.87 1.70
C ARG A 304 11.47 -15.18 2.92
N LEU A 305 11.55 -13.87 2.93
CA LEU A 305 12.12 -13.09 4.02
C LEU A 305 11.12 -12.87 5.16
N TRP A 306 9.86 -12.59 4.82
CA TRP A 306 8.79 -12.36 5.77
C TRP A 306 7.80 -13.52 5.71
N THR A 307 7.86 -14.38 6.73
CA THR A 307 7.09 -15.63 6.78
C THR A 307 5.66 -15.43 7.23
N GLU A 308 5.42 -14.35 7.95
CA GLU A 308 4.08 -13.97 8.39
C GLU A 308 3.30 -13.37 7.25
N THR A 309 2.00 -13.56 7.27
CA THR A 309 1.11 -13.06 6.22
C THR A 309 -0.13 -12.42 6.82
N ARG A 310 -0.65 -11.42 6.12
CA ARG A 310 -1.93 -10.79 6.41
C ARG A 310 -2.88 -11.01 5.25
N ASP A 311 -4.10 -11.41 5.56
CA ASP A 311 -5.14 -11.60 4.56
C ASP A 311 -5.72 -10.24 4.14
N MET A 312 -5.66 -9.96 2.83
CA MET A 312 -6.22 -8.76 2.20
C MET A 312 -7.45 -9.14 1.38
N THR A 313 -8.49 -8.34 1.45
CA THR A 313 -9.75 -8.59 0.76
C THR A 313 -10.37 -7.28 0.24
N THR A 314 -11.45 -7.39 -0.50
CA THR A 314 -12.36 -6.27 -0.78
C THR A 314 -13.67 -6.52 -0.04
N LEU A 315 -14.07 -5.58 0.81
CA LEU A 315 -15.36 -5.60 1.50
C LEU A 315 -16.40 -4.85 0.68
N VAL A 316 -17.56 -5.46 0.49
CA VAL A 316 -18.73 -4.87 -0.18
C VAL A 316 -19.89 -4.81 0.81
N VAL A 317 -20.50 -3.65 0.96
CA VAL A 317 -21.62 -3.40 1.90
C VAL A 317 -22.77 -2.75 1.15
N GLY A 318 -23.98 -3.31 1.27
CA GLY A 318 -25.20 -2.65 0.84
C GLY A 318 -25.83 -1.91 2.04
N VAL A 319 -26.26 -0.67 1.85
CA VAL A 319 -26.86 0.13 2.95
C VAL A 319 -28.39 -0.01 3.05
N ASP A 320 -28.94 -1.01 2.37
CA ASP A 320 -30.36 -1.34 2.40
C ASP A 320 -30.50 -2.88 2.46
N PRO A 321 -31.29 -3.45 3.38
CA PRO A 321 -31.45 -4.91 3.50
C PRO A 321 -31.87 -5.63 2.21
N GLN A 322 -32.52 -4.93 1.28
CA GLN A 322 -33.00 -5.51 0.02
C GLN A 322 -31.89 -5.65 -1.04
N LEU A 323 -30.68 -5.16 -0.80
CA LEU A 323 -29.57 -5.14 -1.78
C LEU A 323 -28.69 -6.39 -1.77
N GLU A 324 -29.13 -7.50 -1.23
CA GLU A 324 -28.37 -8.77 -1.19
C GLU A 324 -27.86 -9.19 -2.58
N THR A 325 -28.74 -9.10 -3.59
CA THR A 325 -28.41 -9.48 -4.98
C THR A 325 -27.38 -8.55 -5.59
N GLU A 326 -27.50 -7.24 -5.38
CA GLU A 326 -26.60 -6.20 -5.89
C GLU A 326 -25.22 -6.33 -5.25
N VAL A 327 -25.15 -6.56 -3.96
CA VAL A 327 -23.91 -6.78 -3.20
C VAL A 327 -23.17 -8.01 -3.71
N ARG A 328 -23.87 -9.14 -3.89
CA ARG A 328 -23.26 -10.37 -4.45
C ARG A 328 -22.79 -10.18 -5.88
N LYS A 329 -23.57 -9.51 -6.72
CA LYS A 329 -23.18 -9.20 -8.11
C LYS A 329 -21.95 -8.30 -8.15
N ALA A 330 -21.90 -7.24 -7.33
CA ALA A 330 -20.76 -6.35 -7.27
C ALA A 330 -19.48 -7.09 -6.82
N ALA A 331 -19.56 -7.89 -5.75
CA ALA A 331 -18.44 -8.70 -5.27
C ALA A 331 -17.94 -9.69 -6.34
N SER A 332 -18.85 -10.43 -6.99
CA SER A 332 -18.50 -11.40 -8.06
C SER A 332 -17.84 -10.72 -9.25
N GLN A 333 -18.32 -9.54 -9.66
CA GLN A 333 -17.72 -8.78 -10.78
C GLN A 333 -16.31 -8.29 -10.44
N ILE A 334 -16.10 -7.81 -9.22
CA ILE A 334 -14.78 -7.36 -8.74
C ILE A 334 -13.81 -8.54 -8.70
N GLU A 335 -14.25 -9.68 -8.18
CA GLU A 335 -13.43 -10.88 -8.09
C GLU A 335 -13.06 -11.44 -9.47
N LEU A 336 -14.02 -11.58 -10.36
CA LEU A 336 -13.81 -12.04 -11.73
C LEU A 336 -12.84 -11.13 -12.49
N TYR A 337 -12.99 -9.81 -12.34
CA TYR A 337 -12.06 -8.83 -12.94
C TYR A 337 -10.64 -9.01 -12.42
N SER A 338 -10.48 -9.16 -11.10
CA SER A 338 -9.18 -9.37 -10.45
C SER A 338 -8.51 -10.66 -10.93
N GLN A 339 -9.25 -11.78 -10.97
CA GLN A 339 -8.76 -13.06 -11.45
C GLN A 339 -8.34 -13.00 -12.92
N THR A 340 -9.16 -12.41 -13.78
CA THR A 340 -8.86 -12.26 -15.22
C THR A 340 -7.62 -11.42 -15.45
N ARG A 341 -7.48 -10.32 -14.73
CA ARG A 341 -6.28 -9.45 -14.78
C ARG A 341 -5.02 -10.19 -14.35
N ASN A 342 -5.09 -10.99 -13.29
CA ASN A 342 -3.98 -11.78 -12.79
C ASN A 342 -3.58 -12.88 -13.79
N LEU A 343 -4.54 -13.59 -14.38
CA LEU A 343 -4.29 -14.58 -15.44
C LEU A 343 -3.62 -13.95 -16.67
N ALA A 344 -4.15 -12.82 -17.14
CA ALA A 344 -3.57 -12.11 -18.28
C ALA A 344 -2.11 -11.67 -18.01
N LYS A 345 -1.82 -11.23 -16.77
CA LYS A 345 -0.46 -10.89 -16.36
C LYS A 345 0.46 -12.11 -16.36
N GLN A 346 0.02 -13.24 -15.80
CA GLN A 346 0.80 -14.49 -15.76
C GLN A 346 1.07 -15.02 -17.17
N MET A 347 0.07 -15.02 -18.06
CA MET A 347 0.23 -15.43 -19.46
C MET A 347 1.24 -14.56 -20.21
N ARG A 348 1.15 -13.25 -20.04
CA ARG A 348 2.11 -12.30 -20.63
C ARG A 348 3.54 -12.54 -20.13
N ASP A 349 3.73 -12.81 -18.85
CA ASP A 349 5.04 -13.05 -18.27
C ASP A 349 5.63 -14.41 -18.72
N ARG A 350 4.79 -15.45 -18.88
CA ARG A 350 5.19 -16.74 -19.47
C ARG A 350 5.64 -16.59 -20.92
N LEU A 351 4.88 -15.90 -21.75
CA LEU A 351 5.22 -15.65 -23.16
C LEU A 351 6.57 -14.92 -23.29
N ARG A 352 6.79 -13.89 -22.46
CA ARG A 352 8.08 -13.15 -22.43
C ARG A 352 9.27 -14.04 -22.04
N THR A 353 9.07 -14.97 -21.12
CA THR A 353 10.11 -15.92 -20.72
C THR A 353 10.45 -16.90 -21.84
N MET A 354 9.48 -17.33 -22.62
CA MET A 354 9.68 -18.21 -23.78
C MET A 354 10.44 -17.50 -24.90
N VAL A 355 10.12 -16.24 -25.18
CA VAL A 355 10.79 -15.44 -26.23
C VAL A 355 12.25 -15.13 -25.85
N LYS A 356 12.56 -14.95 -24.56
CA LYS A 356 13.97 -14.72 -24.10
C LYS A 356 14.84 -15.98 -24.09
N ARG A 357 14.25 -17.17 -24.22
CA ARG A 357 14.97 -18.47 -24.28
C ARG A 357 15.28 -18.93 -25.72
N ARG A 358 14.76 -18.24 -26.70
CA ARG A 358 15.13 -18.37 -28.12
C ARG A 358 16.12 -17.24 -28.50
#